data_3d73aa659ddd246fc5356a1654d02352
#
_entry.id   3d73aa659ddd246fc5356a1654d02352
#
_cell.length_a   1.000
_cell.length_b   1.000
_cell.length_c   1.000
_cell.angle_alpha   90.00
_cell.angle_beta   90.00
_cell.angle_gamma   90.00
#
_symmetry.space_group_name_H-M   'P 1'
#
loop_
_entity.id
_entity.type
_entity.pdbx_description
1 polymer ?
#
loop_
_entity_poly.entity_id
_entity_poly.type
_entity_poly.pdbx_seq_one_letter_code
_entity_poly.pdbx_strand_id
1 'polypeptide(L)'
;MGVGTTPAALIAHGIDTTIVEIDPVVYDFASKYFALPSNHTAVISDAVFYASQLAESGQKFDYVVHDVFTGGSEPVDLFTFEFLHDLHALLKPGGVIVIVGFLSLFPKVNLN
;
A
#
# COMPACT_ATOMS: atom_id res chain seq x y z
N MET A 1 -5.44 -1.99 2.02
CA MET A 1 -6.14 -1.07 1.08
C MET A 1 -7.51 -0.57 1.57
N GLY A 2 -8.08 -1.19 2.57
CA GLY A 2 -9.42 -0.87 3.04
C GLY A 2 -10.46 -1.01 1.92
N VAL A 3 -11.36 -0.03 1.79
CA VAL A 3 -12.40 -0.06 0.76
C VAL A 3 -11.90 0.34 -0.64
N GLY A 4 -10.63 0.65 -0.78
CA GLY A 4 -10.02 0.87 -2.10
C GLY A 4 -10.09 2.30 -2.62
N THR A 5 -10.28 3.29 -1.77
CA THR A 5 -10.38 4.69 -2.20
C THR A 5 -9.12 5.18 -2.92
N THR A 6 -7.93 4.94 -2.34
CA THR A 6 -6.65 5.34 -2.95
C THR A 6 -6.37 4.61 -4.25
N PRO A 7 -6.42 3.26 -4.31
CA PRO A 7 -6.21 2.58 -5.58
C PRO A 7 -7.24 2.94 -6.63
N ALA A 8 -8.50 3.14 -6.26
CA ALA A 8 -9.51 3.55 -7.22
C ALA A 8 -9.18 4.90 -7.86
N ALA A 9 -8.68 5.86 -7.08
CA ALA A 9 -8.26 7.16 -7.61
C ALA A 9 -7.08 7.03 -8.58
N LEU A 10 -6.07 6.22 -8.24
CA LEU A 10 -4.92 5.99 -9.12
C LEU A 10 -5.34 5.35 -10.44
N ILE A 11 -6.19 4.34 -10.38
CA ILE A 11 -6.68 3.64 -11.57
C ILE A 11 -7.49 4.59 -12.44
N ALA A 12 -8.35 5.41 -11.83
CA ALA A 12 -9.17 6.38 -12.56
C ALA A 12 -8.34 7.43 -13.31
N HIS A 13 -7.14 7.74 -12.83
CA HIS A 13 -6.19 8.63 -13.50
C HIS A 13 -5.30 7.92 -14.53
N GLY A 14 -5.59 6.67 -14.85
CA GLY A 14 -4.83 5.93 -15.85
C GLY A 14 -3.48 5.42 -15.39
N ILE A 15 -3.25 5.37 -14.09
CA ILE A 15 -2.00 4.88 -13.51
C ILE A 15 -2.08 3.35 -13.42
N ASP A 16 -1.08 2.67 -14.01
CA ASP A 16 -0.94 1.23 -13.90
C ASP A 16 -0.68 0.87 -12.43
N THR A 17 -1.67 0.23 -11.81
CA THR A 17 -1.70 0.06 -10.36
C THR A 17 -1.66 -1.42 -9.99
N THR A 18 -0.76 -1.76 -9.07
CA THR A 18 -0.75 -3.06 -8.40
C THR A 18 -1.21 -2.88 -6.96
N ILE A 19 -2.24 -3.63 -6.57
CA ILE A 19 -2.78 -3.62 -5.22
C ILE A 19 -2.27 -4.86 -4.50
N VAL A 20 -1.71 -4.68 -3.31
CA VAL A 20 -1.33 -5.78 -2.43
C VAL A 20 -2.21 -5.72 -1.19
N GLU A 21 -2.98 -6.77 -0.97
CA GLU A 21 -3.90 -6.90 0.15
C GLU A 21 -3.79 -8.30 0.75
N ILE A 22 -3.64 -8.37 2.07
CA ILE A 22 -3.49 -9.67 2.74
C ILE A 22 -4.83 -10.40 2.86
N ASP A 23 -5.94 -9.68 2.95
CA ASP A 23 -7.25 -10.26 3.19
C ASP A 23 -8.07 -10.29 1.89
N PRO A 24 -8.31 -11.50 1.35
CA PRO A 24 -9.11 -11.62 0.12
C PRO A 24 -10.54 -11.14 0.30
N VAL A 25 -11.09 -11.22 1.51
CA VAL A 25 -12.45 -10.74 1.79
C VAL A 25 -12.52 -9.22 1.68
N VAL A 26 -11.52 -8.50 2.19
CA VAL A 26 -11.45 -7.04 2.07
C VAL A 26 -11.36 -6.63 0.60
N TYR A 27 -10.52 -7.29 -0.17
CA TYR A 27 -10.40 -7.02 -1.60
C TYR A 27 -11.70 -7.28 -2.35
N ASP A 28 -12.32 -8.42 -2.10
CA ASP A 28 -13.57 -8.82 -2.73
C ASP A 28 -14.70 -7.85 -2.40
N PHE A 29 -14.78 -7.42 -1.14
CA PHE A 29 -15.76 -6.46 -0.68
C PHE A 29 -15.59 -5.10 -1.35
N ALA A 30 -14.36 -4.62 -1.46
CA ALA A 30 -14.06 -3.36 -2.16
C ALA A 30 -14.46 -3.42 -3.63
N SER A 31 -14.19 -4.55 -4.28
CA SER A 31 -14.53 -4.74 -5.69
C SER A 31 -16.04 -4.77 -5.93
N LYS A 32 -16.78 -5.42 -5.04
CA LYS A 32 -18.23 -5.60 -5.20
C LYS A 32 -19.05 -4.41 -4.77
N TYR A 33 -18.67 -3.73 -3.70
CA TYR A 33 -19.52 -2.75 -3.02
C TYR A 33 -19.00 -1.32 -3.06
N PHE A 34 -17.74 -1.12 -3.38
CA PHE A 34 -17.11 0.21 -3.40
C PHE A 34 -16.57 0.59 -4.78
N ALA A 35 -17.06 -0.06 -5.81
CA ALA A 35 -16.79 0.29 -7.21
C ALA A 35 -15.29 0.38 -7.54
N LEU A 36 -14.47 -0.51 -6.96
CA LEU A 36 -13.06 -0.58 -7.32
C LEU A 36 -12.95 -0.98 -8.80
N PRO A 37 -12.32 -0.15 -9.66
CA PRO A 37 -12.19 -0.49 -11.07
C PRO A 37 -11.39 -1.77 -11.28
N SER A 38 -11.71 -2.54 -12.31
CA SER A 38 -11.11 -3.85 -12.56
C SER A 38 -9.76 -3.81 -13.30
N ASN A 39 -9.40 -2.68 -13.89
CA ASN A 39 -8.18 -2.54 -14.70
C ASN A 39 -6.93 -2.30 -13.85
N HIS A 40 -6.60 -3.27 -13.00
CA HIS A 40 -5.42 -3.27 -12.16
C HIS A 40 -4.92 -4.69 -11.96
N THR A 41 -3.72 -4.82 -11.40
CA THR A 41 -3.18 -6.10 -10.92
C THR A 41 -3.44 -6.21 -9.42
N ALA A 42 -4.00 -7.33 -9.00
CA ALA A 42 -4.23 -7.61 -7.58
C ALA A 42 -3.39 -8.78 -7.12
N VAL A 43 -2.74 -8.61 -5.98
CA VAL A 43 -1.94 -9.64 -5.32
C VAL A 43 -2.47 -9.81 -3.91
N ILE A 44 -3.02 -10.98 -3.63
CA ILE A 44 -3.47 -11.32 -2.27
C ILE A 44 -2.27 -11.95 -1.55
N SER A 45 -1.59 -11.16 -0.77
CA SER A 45 -0.37 -11.57 -0.08
C SER A 45 -0.08 -10.64 1.09
N ASP A 46 0.75 -11.13 2.01
CA ASP A 46 1.37 -10.29 3.01
C ASP A 46 2.29 -9.28 2.30
N ALA A 47 2.09 -7.99 2.57
CA ALA A 47 2.84 -6.92 1.94
C ALA A 47 4.33 -6.98 2.28
N VAL A 48 4.70 -7.38 3.48
CA VAL A 48 6.11 -7.51 3.90
C VAL A 48 6.81 -8.55 3.04
N PHE A 49 6.20 -9.71 2.89
CA PHE A 49 6.74 -10.79 2.07
C PHE A 49 6.83 -10.40 0.60
N TYR A 50 5.76 -9.83 0.07
CA TYR A 50 5.70 -9.48 -1.35
C TYR A 50 6.67 -8.35 -1.71
N ALA A 51 6.81 -7.34 -0.85
CA ALA A 51 7.77 -6.26 -1.06
C ALA A 51 9.21 -6.78 -1.08
N SER A 52 9.54 -7.72 -0.21
CA SER A 52 10.86 -8.36 -0.20
C SER A 52 11.13 -9.11 -1.51
N GLN A 53 10.15 -9.86 -2.01
CA GLN A 53 10.28 -10.55 -3.29
C GLN A 53 10.46 -9.58 -4.46
N LEU A 54 9.69 -8.51 -4.50
CA LEU A 54 9.81 -7.50 -5.54
C LEU A 54 11.15 -6.78 -5.50
N ALA A 55 11.65 -6.45 -4.30
CA ALA A 55 12.94 -5.81 -4.14
C ALA A 55 14.07 -6.70 -4.70
N GLU A 56 14.00 -8.00 -4.44
CA GLU A 56 14.95 -8.97 -4.99
C GLU A 56 14.85 -9.10 -6.51
N SER A 57 13.64 -8.96 -7.06
CA SER A 57 13.43 -9.08 -8.51
C SER A 57 13.97 -7.89 -9.30
N GLY A 58 14.27 -6.78 -8.64
CA GLY A 58 14.72 -5.56 -9.30
C GLY A 58 13.62 -4.74 -9.96
N GLN A 59 12.36 -5.11 -9.79
CA GLN A 59 11.23 -4.34 -10.33
C GLN A 59 11.12 -2.99 -9.63
N LYS A 60 10.85 -1.93 -10.40
CA LYS A 60 10.78 -0.55 -9.91
C LYS A 60 9.46 0.10 -10.26
N PHE A 61 9.03 1.02 -9.41
CA PHE A 61 7.78 1.76 -9.55
C PHE A 61 8.03 3.26 -9.45
N ASP A 62 7.16 4.05 -10.06
CA ASP A 62 7.20 5.51 -9.94
C ASP A 62 6.66 5.97 -8.59
N TYR A 63 5.66 5.25 -8.06
CA TYR A 63 5.02 5.56 -6.79
C TYR A 63 4.84 4.29 -5.97
N VAL A 64 5.07 4.41 -4.67
CA VAL A 64 4.71 3.38 -3.70
C VAL A 64 3.81 4.04 -2.65
N VAL A 65 2.62 3.48 -2.45
CA VAL A 65 1.67 3.99 -1.46
C VAL A 65 1.57 2.98 -0.32
N HIS A 66 2.01 3.39 0.85
CA HIS A 66 1.86 2.62 2.08
C HIS A 66 0.60 3.11 2.78
N ASP A 67 -0.52 2.46 2.47
CA ASP A 67 -1.84 2.81 2.97
C ASP A 67 -2.43 1.62 3.72
N VAL A 68 -2.15 1.56 5.02
CA VAL A 68 -2.59 0.48 5.89
C VAL A 68 -3.34 1.06 7.07
N PHE A 69 -4.57 0.61 7.27
CA PHE A 69 -5.38 0.98 8.42
C PHE A 69 -6.15 -0.23 8.93
N THR A 70 -6.05 -0.50 10.22
CA THR A 70 -6.65 -1.67 10.86
C THR A 70 -7.51 -1.27 12.06
N GLY A 71 -8.44 -0.34 11.86
CA GLY A 71 -9.40 0.03 12.91
C GLY A 71 -8.79 0.64 14.17
N GLY A 72 -7.64 1.30 14.07
CA GLY A 72 -7.00 2.00 15.19
C GLY A 72 -5.77 1.30 15.75
N SER A 73 -5.41 0.13 15.26
CA SER A 73 -4.12 -0.49 15.55
C SER A 73 -3.41 -0.82 14.25
N GLU A 74 -2.20 -0.29 14.09
CA GLU A 74 -1.38 -0.54 12.91
C GLU A 74 -0.52 -1.77 13.15
N PRO A 75 -0.39 -2.68 12.17
CA PRO A 75 0.55 -3.80 12.29
C PRO A 75 1.98 -3.28 12.39
N VAL A 76 2.68 -3.67 13.45
CA VAL A 76 4.05 -3.20 13.72
C VAL A 76 4.99 -3.55 12.57
N ASP A 77 4.83 -4.73 11.98
CA ASP A 77 5.69 -5.22 10.90
C ASP A 77 5.67 -4.32 9.65
N LEU A 78 4.61 -3.55 9.45
CA LEU A 78 4.49 -2.64 8.31
C LEU A 78 5.21 -1.31 8.52
N PHE A 79 5.85 -1.13 9.69
CA PHE A 79 6.62 0.07 10.02
C PHE A 79 8.04 -0.25 10.46
N THR A 80 8.52 -1.48 10.22
CA THR A 80 9.91 -1.83 10.49
C THR A 80 10.84 -1.16 9.50
N PHE A 81 12.09 -0.97 9.91
CA PHE A 81 13.13 -0.44 9.04
C PHE A 81 13.29 -1.31 7.79
N GLU A 82 13.30 -2.63 7.96
CA GLU A 82 13.48 -3.59 6.87
C GLU A 82 12.37 -3.46 5.82
N PHE A 83 11.13 -3.36 6.24
CA PHE A 83 10.01 -3.19 5.32
C PHE A 83 10.07 -1.86 4.60
N LEU A 84 10.32 -0.76 5.33
CA LEU A 84 10.44 0.57 4.72
C LEU A 84 11.62 0.65 3.77
N HIS A 85 12.72 -0.04 4.09
CA HIS A 85 13.87 -0.16 3.21
C HIS A 85 13.50 -0.90 1.91
N ASP A 86 12.77 -2.01 2.01
CA ASP A 86 12.31 -2.75 0.83
C ASP A 86 11.39 -1.88 -0.05
N LEU A 87 10.47 -1.13 0.57
CA LEU A 87 9.61 -0.20 -0.18
C LEU A 87 10.42 0.87 -0.90
N HIS A 88 11.44 1.41 -0.26
CA HIS A 88 12.33 2.39 -0.89
C HIS A 88 13.08 1.77 -2.08
N ALA A 89 13.51 0.51 -1.96
CA ALA A 89 14.19 -0.21 -3.03
C ALA A 89 13.29 -0.44 -4.26
N LEU A 90 11.97 -0.36 -4.11
CA LEU A 90 11.01 -0.49 -5.22
C LEU A 90 10.84 0.81 -6.01
N LEU A 91 11.39 1.92 -5.57
CA LEU A 91 11.23 3.20 -6.26
C LEU A 91 12.28 3.36 -7.36
N LYS A 92 11.83 3.89 -8.51
CA LYS A 92 12.73 4.42 -9.52
C LYS A 92 13.44 5.67 -8.98
N PRO A 93 14.59 6.05 -9.57
CA PRO A 93 15.19 7.36 -9.25
C PRO A 93 14.17 8.48 -9.44
N GLY A 94 13.99 9.32 -8.43
CA GLY A 94 12.96 10.37 -8.44
C GLY A 94 11.56 9.90 -8.12
N GLY A 95 11.36 8.62 -7.82
CA GLY A 95 10.07 8.09 -7.38
C GLY A 95 9.67 8.59 -6.00
N VAL A 96 8.38 8.49 -5.69
CA VAL A 96 7.80 9.02 -4.46
C VAL A 96 7.13 7.91 -3.66
N ILE A 97 7.42 7.89 -2.36
CA ILE A 97 6.70 7.05 -1.41
C ILE A 97 5.72 7.92 -0.61
N VAL A 98 4.50 7.45 -0.49
CA VAL A 98 3.47 8.10 0.33
C VAL A 98 3.07 7.15 1.44
N ILE A 99 3.14 7.62 2.68
CA ILE A 99 2.72 6.85 3.84
C ILE A 99 1.45 7.49 4.38
N VAL A 100 0.34 6.74 4.31
CA VAL A 100 -0.97 7.18 4.78
C VAL A 100 -1.21 6.56 6.16
N GLY A 101 -1.77 7.33 7.07
CA GLY A 101 -2.07 6.86 8.42
C GLY A 101 -0.88 6.85 9.36
N PHE A 102 0.32 7.23 8.91
CA PHE A 102 1.51 7.25 9.77
C PHE A 102 1.32 8.15 10.99
N LEU A 103 0.69 9.31 10.81
CA LEU A 103 0.44 10.25 11.91
C LEU A 103 -0.54 9.69 12.94
N SER A 104 -1.41 8.75 12.57
CA SER A 104 -2.32 8.11 13.51
C SER A 104 -1.63 7.17 14.48
N LEU A 105 -0.40 6.72 14.18
CA LEU A 105 0.42 5.94 15.09
C LEU A 105 0.93 6.76 16.28
N PHE A 106 0.98 8.07 16.13
CA PHE A 106 1.50 8.99 17.14
C PHE A 106 0.46 10.05 17.48
N PRO A 107 -0.75 9.62 17.95
CA PRO A 107 -1.84 10.56 18.18
C PRO A 107 -1.53 11.59 19.27
N LYS A 108 -0.51 11.34 20.06
CA LYS A 108 -0.08 12.23 21.16
C LYS A 108 1.11 13.10 20.79
N VAL A 109 1.60 12.98 19.57
CA VAL A 109 2.67 13.87 19.12
C VAL A 109 2.07 15.26 18.96
N ASN A 110 2.49 16.17 19.82
CA ASN A 110 2.08 17.56 19.73
C ASN A 110 2.95 18.24 18.67
N LEU A 111 2.34 18.59 17.57
CA LEU A 111 3.03 19.24 16.45
C LEU A 111 3.05 20.77 16.57
N ASN A 112 2.70 21.29 17.75
CA ASN A 112 2.75 22.73 18.01
C ASN A 112 4.17 23.27 17.93
#